data_5752b87bb8841407ce424fcaebe64866
#
_entry.id   5752b87bb8841407ce424fcaebe64866
#
_cell.length_a   1.000
_cell.length_b   1.000
_cell.length_c   1.000
_cell.angle_alpha   90.00
_cell.angle_beta   90.00
_cell.angle_gamma   90.00
#
_symmetry.space_group_name_H-M   'P 1'
#
loop_
_entity.id
_entity.type
_entity.pdbx_description
1 polymer ?
#
loop_
_entity_poly.entity_id
_entity_poly.type
_entity_poly.pdbx_seq_one_letter_code
_entity_poly.pdbx_strand_id
1 'polypeptide(L)'
;MKKQNPIALLPIAVFLVLYLGLGILFEYVMKIPMGFYNVPIIIAFLVAILVACLQNRSVKFDQKLEIMAQGLADKNIITMLLIFLTAGAFVGVVGRSSAESVAYFMLSLIPARFAVMVLFVVACFVSIAMGTSVGTITLIVPIAAAVSDASGFGLPLCIGSVMGGAMFGDNLSFISDTTIAACNGQGCQMKDKFRENFFIALPAAVMTLVVIAILSFRTDIAGTVSQEYHLLQIVPYIFVLFGGIAGINVFVVLIIGIISGTVIMLATGNTAPYDLLTNMGSGASGMFETCMVAVLVAAMCALIREYGGFDALLSGIYRTFRGKRGGLLGMGLLVGLIDIATANNTVAIVMANPIAKEMAQKYDITPRKTASILDTFSCIFQGMIPYGAQMLVAISAVHELGHDVSAFNILPYLLYPMFLLVSSLVAVLVVEKDV
;
A
#
# COMPACT_ATOMS: atom_id res chain seq x y z
N MET A 1 -26.45 13.99 7.99
CA MET A 1 -25.12 14.63 7.86
C MET A 1 -24.85 15.40 9.16
N LYS A 2 -23.72 15.15 9.80
CA LYS A 2 -23.28 15.94 10.95
C LYS A 2 -23.01 17.40 10.50
N LYS A 3 -22.92 18.33 11.46
CA LYS A 3 -22.64 19.73 11.14
C LYS A 3 -21.28 19.83 10.41
N GLN A 4 -21.27 20.29 9.18
CA GLN A 4 -20.06 20.47 8.37
C GLN A 4 -19.08 21.42 9.09
N ASN A 5 -17.87 20.93 9.35
CA ASN A 5 -16.85 21.70 10.06
C ASN A 5 -15.48 21.52 9.38
N PRO A 6 -15.09 22.41 8.45
CA PRO A 6 -13.79 22.32 7.77
C PRO A 6 -12.59 22.39 8.73
N ILE A 7 -12.75 23.08 9.88
CA ILE A 7 -11.67 23.20 10.87
C ILE A 7 -11.30 21.84 11.46
N ALA A 8 -12.25 20.89 11.49
CA ALA A 8 -11.98 19.53 11.96
C ALA A 8 -10.95 18.77 11.10
N LEU A 9 -10.62 19.24 9.89
CA LEU A 9 -9.54 18.72 9.04
C LEU A 9 -8.15 19.25 9.41
N LEU A 10 -8.05 20.25 10.31
CA LEU A 10 -6.78 20.85 10.72
C LEU A 10 -5.74 19.80 11.23
N PRO A 11 -6.09 18.74 11.96
CA PRO A 11 -5.13 17.71 12.36
C PRO A 11 -4.38 17.08 11.20
N ILE A 12 -5.06 16.81 10.07
CA ILE A 12 -4.45 16.29 8.84
C ILE A 12 -3.46 17.31 8.28
N ALA A 13 -3.86 18.58 8.18
CA ALA A 13 -2.98 19.64 7.69
C ALA A 13 -1.73 19.81 8.57
N VAL A 14 -1.89 19.74 9.91
CA VAL A 14 -0.77 19.79 10.87
C VAL A 14 0.16 18.60 10.67
N PHE A 15 -0.38 17.39 10.54
CA PHE A 15 0.42 16.20 10.25
C PHE A 15 1.25 16.37 8.96
N LEU A 16 0.60 16.77 7.86
CA LEU A 16 1.26 16.93 6.57
C LEU A 16 2.35 18.02 6.62
N VAL A 17 2.09 19.14 7.27
CA VAL A 17 3.08 20.21 7.43
C VAL A 17 4.26 19.75 8.28
N LEU A 18 4.03 19.05 9.38
CA LEU A 18 5.12 18.53 10.21
C LEU A 18 5.91 17.45 9.48
N TYR A 19 5.25 16.41 8.96
CA TYR A 19 5.96 15.28 8.36
C TYR A 19 6.60 15.65 7.03
N LEU A 20 5.81 16.13 6.06
CA LEU A 20 6.31 16.48 4.73
C LEU A 20 7.09 17.81 4.76
N GLY A 21 6.59 18.82 5.47
CA GLY A 21 7.23 20.15 5.51
C GLY A 21 8.61 20.08 6.17
N LEU A 22 8.74 19.47 7.35
CA LEU A 22 10.04 19.30 8.00
C LEU A 22 10.94 18.33 7.26
N GLY A 23 10.39 17.23 6.71
CA GLY A 23 11.15 16.29 5.91
C GLY A 23 11.79 16.95 4.68
N ILE A 24 11.01 17.73 3.92
CA ILE A 24 11.49 18.51 2.79
C ILE A 24 12.54 19.55 3.23
N LEU A 25 12.29 20.24 4.34
CA LEU A 25 13.24 21.21 4.89
C LEU A 25 14.58 20.56 5.22
N PHE A 26 14.57 19.42 5.92
CA PHE A 26 15.81 18.75 6.31
C PHE A 26 16.56 18.17 5.10
N GLU A 27 15.89 17.44 4.21
CA GLU A 27 16.53 16.74 3.11
C GLU A 27 16.95 17.66 1.96
N TYR A 28 16.07 18.55 1.51
CA TYR A 28 16.31 19.35 0.30
C TYR A 28 16.83 20.75 0.59
N VAL A 29 16.45 21.38 1.69
CA VAL A 29 16.88 22.75 2.03
C VAL A 29 18.15 22.72 2.88
N MET A 30 18.14 21.95 3.96
CA MET A 30 19.30 21.81 4.86
C MET A 30 20.31 20.76 4.37
N LYS A 31 19.96 19.98 3.33
CA LYS A 31 20.80 18.95 2.70
C LYS A 31 21.32 17.90 3.70
N ILE A 32 20.51 17.57 4.70
CA ILE A 32 20.80 16.50 5.65
C ILE A 32 20.50 15.17 4.93
N PRO A 33 21.48 14.28 4.75
CA PRO A 33 21.23 12.98 4.14
C PRO A 33 20.14 12.24 4.91
N MET A 34 19.17 11.68 4.18
CA MET A 34 18.01 10.96 4.75
C MET A 34 17.24 11.82 5.79
N GLY A 35 17.07 13.12 5.49
CA GLY A 35 16.47 14.11 6.40
C GLY A 35 15.04 13.75 6.87
N PHE A 36 14.28 12.98 6.08
CA PHE A 36 12.96 12.50 6.47
C PHE A 36 13.00 11.54 7.68
N TYR A 37 14.08 10.78 7.89
CA TYR A 37 14.23 9.93 9.09
C TYR A 37 14.37 10.74 10.38
N ASN A 38 14.72 12.03 10.29
CA ASN A 38 14.77 12.92 11.45
C ASN A 38 13.39 13.44 11.88
N VAL A 39 12.34 13.09 11.14
CA VAL A 39 10.94 13.43 11.48
C VAL A 39 10.19 12.13 11.80
N PRO A 40 10.21 11.66 13.07
CA PRO A 40 9.52 10.44 13.43
C PRO A 40 8.01 10.58 13.15
N ILE A 41 7.50 9.74 12.25
CA ILE A 41 6.10 9.81 11.79
C ILE A 41 5.11 9.66 12.96
N ILE A 42 5.44 8.81 13.94
CA ILE A 42 4.63 8.61 15.15
C ILE A 42 4.46 9.92 15.91
N ILE A 43 5.53 10.73 16.05
CA ILE A 43 5.48 12.02 16.75
C ILE A 43 4.61 13.01 15.97
N ALA A 44 4.71 13.04 14.64
CA ALA A 44 3.87 13.90 13.82
C ALA A 44 2.37 13.57 14.00
N PHE A 45 2.01 12.26 14.05
CA PHE A 45 0.64 11.83 14.33
C PHE A 45 0.19 12.16 15.77
N LEU A 46 1.05 12.00 16.77
CA LEU A 46 0.70 12.36 18.15
C LEU A 46 0.40 13.86 18.28
N VAL A 47 1.18 14.72 17.61
CA VAL A 47 0.90 16.17 17.58
C VAL A 47 -0.43 16.44 16.86
N ALA A 48 -0.71 15.77 15.76
CA ALA A 48 -1.98 15.90 15.04
C ALA A 48 -3.18 15.46 15.91
N ILE A 49 -3.07 14.35 16.64
CA ILE A 49 -4.09 13.89 17.59
C ILE A 49 -4.28 14.92 18.71
N LEU A 50 -3.20 15.47 19.26
CA LEU A 50 -3.29 16.54 20.26
C LEU A 50 -4.10 17.72 19.72
N VAL A 51 -3.82 18.16 18.48
CA VAL A 51 -4.61 19.23 17.83
C VAL A 51 -6.08 18.82 17.69
N ALA A 52 -6.39 17.58 17.26
CA ALA A 52 -7.75 17.08 17.20
C ALA A 52 -8.46 17.11 18.58
N CYS A 53 -7.73 16.77 19.63
CA CYS A 53 -8.24 16.82 20.99
C CYS A 53 -8.50 18.25 21.49
N LEU A 54 -7.72 19.24 21.04
CA LEU A 54 -7.87 20.63 21.45
C LEU A 54 -9.00 21.38 20.71
N GLN A 55 -9.42 20.89 19.55
CA GLN A 55 -10.42 21.58 18.72
C GLN A 55 -11.82 21.65 19.34
N ASN A 56 -12.29 20.57 19.95
CA ASN A 56 -13.64 20.53 20.53
C ASN A 56 -13.56 20.50 22.07
N ARG A 57 -13.52 21.68 22.65
CA ARG A 57 -13.37 21.86 24.11
C ARG A 57 -14.64 21.48 24.90
N SER A 58 -15.79 21.38 24.25
CA SER A 58 -17.06 21.00 24.93
C SER A 58 -17.14 19.49 25.21
N VAL A 59 -16.36 18.68 24.50
CA VAL A 59 -16.28 17.23 24.70
C VAL A 59 -15.18 16.92 25.69
N LYS A 60 -15.51 16.18 26.77
CA LYS A 60 -14.54 15.73 27.78
C LYS A 60 -13.51 14.79 27.18
N PHE A 61 -12.31 14.74 27.76
CA PHE A 61 -11.22 13.92 27.25
C PHE A 61 -11.57 12.42 27.23
N ASP A 62 -12.27 11.91 28.25
CA ASP A 62 -12.71 10.51 28.30
C ASP A 62 -13.62 10.15 27.11
N GLN A 63 -14.53 11.06 26.73
CA GLN A 63 -15.38 10.85 25.55
C GLN A 63 -14.56 10.85 24.24
N LYS A 64 -13.47 11.65 24.16
CA LYS A 64 -12.56 11.62 23.02
C LYS A 64 -11.81 10.29 22.94
N LEU A 65 -11.40 9.72 24.09
CA LEU A 65 -10.82 8.40 24.16
C LEU A 65 -11.79 7.32 23.68
N GLU A 66 -13.07 7.40 24.06
CA GLU A 66 -14.09 6.47 23.58
C GLU A 66 -14.28 6.54 22.05
N ILE A 67 -14.29 7.75 21.47
CA ILE A 67 -14.38 7.96 20.02
C ILE A 67 -13.17 7.35 19.33
N MET A 68 -11.96 7.59 19.84
CA MET A 68 -10.73 7.00 19.29
C MET A 68 -10.76 5.47 19.39
N ALA A 69 -11.17 4.91 20.53
CA ALA A 69 -11.30 3.47 20.73
C ALA A 69 -12.27 2.82 19.74
N GLN A 70 -13.41 3.47 19.44
CA GLN A 70 -14.34 3.02 18.41
C GLN A 70 -13.69 3.01 17.01
N GLY A 71 -12.82 3.98 16.71
CA GLY A 71 -12.06 4.00 15.46
C GLY A 71 -11.08 2.81 15.34
N LEU A 72 -10.48 2.40 16.46
CA LEU A 72 -9.55 1.27 16.51
C LEU A 72 -10.25 -0.10 16.41
N ALA A 73 -11.54 -0.17 16.79
CA ALA A 73 -12.33 -1.39 16.71
C ALA A 73 -12.73 -1.78 15.27
N ASP A 74 -12.28 -1.04 14.26
CA ASP A 74 -12.51 -1.38 12.85
C ASP A 74 -11.79 -2.68 12.47
N LYS A 75 -12.53 -3.61 11.84
CA LYS A 75 -12.02 -4.92 11.41
C LYS A 75 -10.77 -4.77 10.52
N ASN A 76 -10.73 -3.77 9.66
CA ASN A 76 -9.61 -3.56 8.74
C ASN A 76 -8.33 -3.22 9.49
N ILE A 77 -8.42 -2.38 10.53
CA ILE A 77 -7.26 -2.02 11.36
C ILE A 77 -6.71 -3.27 12.06
N ILE A 78 -7.58 -4.07 12.69
CA ILE A 78 -7.16 -5.31 13.37
C ILE A 78 -6.52 -6.28 12.37
N THR A 79 -7.12 -6.43 11.18
CA THR A 79 -6.57 -7.30 10.13
C THR A 79 -5.18 -6.84 9.69
N MET A 80 -4.98 -5.54 9.46
CA MET A 80 -3.69 -4.96 9.10
C MET A 80 -2.62 -5.21 10.17
N LEU A 81 -2.94 -4.98 11.43
CA LEU A 81 -2.02 -5.23 12.55
C LEU A 81 -1.56 -6.69 12.59
N LEU A 82 -2.50 -7.64 12.44
CA LEU A 82 -2.18 -9.07 12.41
C LEU A 82 -1.30 -9.43 11.21
N ILE A 83 -1.57 -8.87 10.02
CA ILE A 83 -0.74 -9.08 8.83
C ILE A 83 0.66 -8.53 9.06
N PHE A 84 0.82 -7.31 9.56
CA PHE A 84 2.13 -6.70 9.79
C PHE A 84 2.96 -7.52 10.79
N LEU A 85 2.39 -7.87 11.93
CA LEU A 85 3.11 -8.65 12.95
C LEU A 85 3.51 -10.04 12.45
N THR A 86 2.62 -10.75 11.75
CA THR A 86 2.94 -12.07 11.19
C THR A 86 3.92 -11.98 10.02
N ALA A 87 3.85 -10.91 9.23
CA ALA A 87 4.81 -10.62 8.17
C ALA A 87 6.23 -10.42 8.73
N GLY A 88 6.35 -9.59 9.75
CA GLY A 88 7.63 -9.39 10.43
C GLY A 88 8.17 -10.70 11.02
N ALA A 89 7.32 -11.48 11.70
CA ALA A 89 7.70 -12.78 12.24
C ALA A 89 8.14 -13.75 11.13
N PHE A 90 7.48 -13.76 9.97
CA PHE A 90 7.90 -14.57 8.81
C PHE A 90 9.30 -14.17 8.34
N VAL A 91 9.55 -12.87 8.11
CA VAL A 91 10.88 -12.38 7.71
C VAL A 91 11.94 -12.72 8.76
N GLY A 92 11.62 -12.60 10.04
CA GLY A 92 12.53 -12.99 11.14
C GLY A 92 12.90 -14.47 11.14
N VAL A 93 11.95 -15.37 10.76
CA VAL A 93 12.21 -16.82 10.67
C VAL A 93 13.05 -17.18 9.46
N VAL A 94 12.61 -16.75 8.26
CA VAL A 94 13.26 -17.16 7.01
C VAL A 94 14.57 -16.43 6.78
N GLY A 95 14.70 -15.23 7.33
CA GLY A 95 15.91 -14.42 7.26
C GLY A 95 16.29 -14.00 5.84
N ARG A 96 17.45 -13.40 5.73
CA ARG A 96 18.03 -12.96 4.46
C ARG A 96 18.39 -14.14 3.54
N SER A 97 18.89 -15.25 4.12
CA SER A 97 19.38 -16.42 3.36
C SER A 97 18.30 -17.10 2.49
N SER A 98 17.06 -17.15 2.97
CA SER A 98 15.94 -17.68 2.15
C SER A 98 15.59 -16.76 1.00
N ALA A 99 15.53 -15.45 1.23
CA ALA A 99 15.26 -14.47 0.18
C ALA A 99 16.34 -14.48 -0.90
N GLU A 100 17.63 -14.55 -0.49
CA GLU A 100 18.79 -14.70 -1.37
C GLU A 100 18.71 -16.00 -2.19
N SER A 101 18.37 -17.14 -1.54
CA SER A 101 18.22 -18.42 -2.24
C SER A 101 17.12 -18.36 -3.33
N VAL A 102 15.98 -17.70 -3.06
CA VAL A 102 14.93 -17.46 -4.07
C VAL A 102 15.44 -16.60 -5.21
N ALA A 103 16.13 -15.50 -4.89
CA ALA A 103 16.67 -14.57 -5.89
C ALA A 103 17.71 -15.26 -6.80
N TYR A 104 18.67 -15.99 -6.23
CA TYR A 104 19.69 -16.68 -7.01
C TYR A 104 19.11 -17.83 -7.86
N PHE A 105 18.14 -18.58 -7.31
CA PHE A 105 17.39 -19.56 -8.10
C PHE A 105 16.67 -18.91 -9.27
N MET A 106 15.98 -17.81 -9.06
CA MET A 106 15.31 -17.06 -10.13
C MET A 106 16.30 -16.58 -11.20
N LEU A 107 17.45 -16.02 -10.77
CA LEU A 107 18.49 -15.53 -11.68
C LEU A 107 19.24 -16.66 -12.40
N SER A 108 19.22 -17.90 -11.88
CA SER A 108 19.74 -19.08 -12.59
C SER A 108 18.85 -19.52 -13.76
N LEU A 109 17.54 -19.22 -13.70
CA LEU A 109 16.57 -19.59 -14.72
C LEU A 109 16.32 -18.49 -15.75
N ILE A 110 16.49 -17.22 -15.37
CA ILE A 110 16.11 -16.06 -16.17
C ILE A 110 17.31 -15.11 -16.25
N PRO A 111 17.66 -14.61 -17.46
CA PRO A 111 18.71 -13.60 -17.55
C PRO A 111 18.42 -12.41 -16.62
N ALA A 112 19.43 -11.97 -15.87
CA ALA A 112 19.30 -10.94 -14.84
C ALA A 112 18.57 -9.66 -15.34
N ARG A 113 18.74 -9.32 -16.62
CA ARG A 113 18.05 -8.17 -17.26
C ARG A 113 16.52 -8.22 -17.18
N PHE A 114 15.92 -9.40 -17.04
CA PHE A 114 14.46 -9.57 -16.94
C PHE A 114 13.97 -9.66 -15.50
N ALA A 115 14.87 -9.73 -14.51
CA ALA A 115 14.52 -10.00 -13.11
C ALA A 115 13.48 -8.99 -12.57
N VAL A 116 13.68 -7.69 -12.81
CA VAL A 116 12.77 -6.64 -12.33
C VAL A 116 11.39 -6.73 -13.01
N MET A 117 11.35 -7.07 -14.31
CA MET A 117 10.08 -7.30 -15.02
C MET A 117 9.33 -8.50 -14.46
N VAL A 118 10.06 -9.58 -14.13
CA VAL A 118 9.48 -10.80 -13.53
C VAL A 118 8.94 -10.50 -12.14
N LEU A 119 9.64 -9.72 -11.32
CA LEU A 119 9.13 -9.27 -10.02
C LEU A 119 7.79 -8.54 -10.15
N PHE A 120 7.68 -7.61 -11.11
CA PHE A 120 6.41 -6.91 -11.39
C PHE A 120 5.30 -7.90 -11.78
N VAL A 121 5.55 -8.80 -12.74
CA VAL A 121 4.55 -9.74 -13.24
C VAL A 121 4.12 -10.73 -12.15
N VAL A 122 5.06 -11.27 -11.39
CA VAL A 122 4.76 -12.18 -10.25
C VAL A 122 3.91 -11.46 -9.22
N ALA A 123 4.26 -10.21 -8.87
CA ALA A 123 3.47 -9.41 -7.94
C ALA A 123 2.04 -9.16 -8.46
N CYS A 124 1.85 -8.94 -9.78
CA CYS A 124 0.52 -8.82 -10.39
C CYS A 124 -0.33 -10.08 -10.13
N PHE A 125 0.20 -11.26 -10.46
CA PHE A 125 -0.55 -12.51 -10.31
C PHE A 125 -0.83 -12.88 -8.86
N VAL A 126 0.15 -12.74 -7.99
CA VAL A 126 -0.02 -13.01 -6.55
C VAL A 126 -1.07 -12.09 -5.96
N SER A 127 -1.03 -10.80 -6.29
CA SER A 127 -1.97 -9.81 -5.76
C SER A 127 -3.40 -10.01 -6.29
N ILE A 128 -3.57 -10.37 -7.57
CA ILE A 128 -4.89 -10.74 -8.12
C ILE A 128 -5.51 -11.90 -7.31
N ALA A 129 -4.69 -12.90 -7.02
CA ALA A 129 -5.13 -14.13 -6.35
C ALA A 129 -5.37 -13.93 -4.85
N MET A 130 -4.53 -13.15 -4.17
CA MET A 130 -4.65 -12.86 -2.73
C MET A 130 -5.68 -11.77 -2.42
N GLY A 131 -5.96 -10.87 -3.36
CA GLY A 131 -6.85 -9.73 -3.15
C GLY A 131 -6.30 -8.69 -2.18
N THR A 132 -4.99 -8.52 -2.11
CA THR A 132 -4.36 -7.50 -1.26
C THR A 132 -2.97 -7.10 -1.76
N SER A 133 -2.78 -5.81 -1.95
CA SER A 133 -1.48 -5.24 -2.30
C SER A 133 -0.50 -5.30 -1.14
N VAL A 134 -0.93 -4.97 0.07
CA VAL A 134 -0.08 -4.99 1.28
C VAL A 134 0.49 -6.39 1.52
N GLY A 135 -0.37 -7.43 1.48
CA GLY A 135 0.06 -8.81 1.65
C GLY A 135 1.08 -9.25 0.58
N THR A 136 0.85 -8.88 -0.68
CA THR A 136 1.76 -9.18 -1.79
C THR A 136 3.11 -8.49 -1.63
N ILE A 137 3.11 -7.20 -1.25
CA ILE A 137 4.33 -6.43 -0.98
C ILE A 137 5.14 -7.09 0.12
N THR A 138 4.49 -7.45 1.23
CA THR A 138 5.12 -8.15 2.36
C THR A 138 5.87 -9.41 1.93
N LEU A 139 5.29 -10.19 1.01
CA LEU A 139 5.84 -11.47 0.57
C LEU A 139 6.97 -11.32 -0.45
N ILE A 140 6.87 -10.35 -1.35
CA ILE A 140 7.76 -10.28 -2.53
C ILE A 140 8.89 -9.25 -2.33
N VAL A 141 8.71 -8.21 -1.52
CA VAL A 141 9.76 -7.20 -1.30
C VAL A 141 11.06 -7.77 -0.74
N PRO A 142 11.07 -8.74 0.20
CA PRO A 142 12.31 -9.39 0.60
C PRO A 142 13.06 -10.06 -0.56
N ILE A 143 12.33 -10.70 -1.49
CA ILE A 143 12.90 -11.27 -2.70
C ILE A 143 13.46 -10.16 -3.61
N ALA A 144 12.75 -9.04 -3.74
CA ALA A 144 13.19 -7.89 -4.53
C ALA A 144 14.49 -7.28 -3.99
N ALA A 145 14.68 -7.23 -2.66
CA ALA A 145 15.92 -6.80 -2.04
C ALA A 145 17.07 -7.74 -2.40
N ALA A 146 16.88 -9.05 -2.27
CA ALA A 146 17.87 -10.04 -2.64
C ALA A 146 18.20 -10.02 -4.13
N VAL A 147 17.20 -9.79 -5.00
CA VAL A 147 17.42 -9.59 -6.45
C VAL A 147 18.25 -8.34 -6.72
N SER A 148 17.99 -7.24 -6.00
CA SER A 148 18.77 -6.00 -6.10
C SER A 148 20.25 -6.28 -5.77
N ASP A 149 20.53 -6.96 -4.66
CA ASP A 149 21.89 -7.31 -4.22
C ASP A 149 22.61 -8.21 -5.23
N ALA A 150 21.88 -9.20 -5.78
CA ALA A 150 22.46 -10.20 -6.67
C ALA A 150 22.68 -9.69 -8.11
N SER A 151 21.83 -8.79 -8.61
CA SER A 151 21.82 -8.34 -10.00
C SER A 151 22.47 -6.99 -10.22
N GLY A 152 22.63 -6.18 -9.15
CA GLY A 152 23.12 -4.81 -9.22
C GLY A 152 22.08 -3.78 -9.65
N PHE A 153 20.78 -4.16 -9.77
CA PHE A 153 19.71 -3.21 -9.94
C PHE A 153 19.50 -2.38 -8.68
N GLY A 154 19.15 -1.10 -8.84
CA GLY A 154 18.84 -0.24 -7.71
C GLY A 154 17.66 -0.78 -6.88
N LEU A 155 17.83 -0.89 -5.58
CA LEU A 155 16.80 -1.37 -4.64
C LEU A 155 15.46 -0.64 -4.79
N PRO A 156 15.41 0.72 -4.93
CA PRO A 156 14.15 1.43 -5.14
C PRO A 156 13.38 1.00 -6.39
N LEU A 157 14.08 0.66 -7.48
CA LEU A 157 13.45 0.17 -8.73
C LEU A 157 12.82 -1.21 -8.51
N CYS A 158 13.52 -2.11 -7.81
CA CYS A 158 13.01 -3.45 -7.49
C CYS A 158 11.76 -3.37 -6.60
N ILE A 159 11.81 -2.55 -5.53
CA ILE A 159 10.68 -2.32 -4.63
C ILE A 159 9.51 -1.66 -5.38
N GLY A 160 9.75 -0.59 -6.13
CA GLY A 160 8.72 0.12 -6.89
C GLY A 160 8.03 -0.77 -7.92
N SER A 161 8.77 -1.71 -8.53
CA SER A 161 8.21 -2.70 -9.44
C SER A 161 7.30 -3.69 -8.74
N VAL A 162 7.69 -4.21 -7.58
CA VAL A 162 6.83 -5.10 -6.77
C VAL A 162 5.59 -4.36 -6.28
N MET A 163 5.73 -3.15 -5.76
CA MET A 163 4.59 -2.34 -5.32
C MET A 163 3.64 -2.06 -6.48
N GLY A 164 4.15 -1.67 -7.64
CA GLY A 164 3.33 -1.43 -8.83
C GLY A 164 2.57 -2.67 -9.29
N GLY A 165 3.21 -3.84 -9.30
CA GLY A 165 2.57 -5.12 -9.62
C GLY A 165 1.50 -5.51 -8.61
N ALA A 166 1.79 -5.33 -7.31
CA ALA A 166 0.84 -5.57 -6.23
C ALA A 166 -0.41 -4.67 -6.34
N MET A 167 -0.22 -3.40 -6.67
CA MET A 167 -1.30 -2.44 -6.90
C MET A 167 -2.15 -2.80 -8.13
N PHE A 168 -1.53 -3.22 -9.23
CA PHE A 168 -2.26 -3.72 -10.41
C PHE A 168 -3.15 -4.89 -10.04
N GLY A 169 -2.58 -5.88 -9.33
CA GLY A 169 -3.32 -7.07 -8.94
C GLY A 169 -4.49 -6.79 -8.01
N ASP A 170 -4.28 -5.95 -7.00
CA ASP A 170 -5.31 -5.51 -6.06
C ASP A 170 -6.49 -4.82 -6.77
N ASN A 171 -6.20 -3.90 -7.66
CA ASN A 171 -7.19 -3.16 -8.45
C ASN A 171 -8.02 -4.08 -9.39
N LEU A 172 -7.46 -5.21 -9.86
CA LEU A 172 -8.13 -6.17 -10.73
C LEU A 172 -8.63 -7.43 -9.99
N SER A 173 -8.38 -7.58 -8.70
CA SER A 173 -8.86 -8.74 -7.95
C SER A 173 -10.37 -8.69 -7.72
N PHE A 174 -11.01 -9.85 -7.83
CA PHE A 174 -12.43 -10.02 -7.49
C PHE A 174 -12.69 -10.14 -5.99
N ILE A 175 -11.66 -10.47 -5.22
CA ILE A 175 -11.74 -10.72 -3.78
C ILE A 175 -11.07 -9.63 -2.94
N SER A 176 -10.55 -8.58 -3.58
CA SER A 176 -9.95 -7.44 -2.89
C SER A 176 -10.98 -6.68 -2.06
N ASP A 177 -10.60 -6.29 -0.84
CA ASP A 177 -11.44 -5.50 0.05
C ASP A 177 -11.84 -4.16 -0.60
N THR A 178 -10.97 -3.54 -1.41
CA THR A 178 -11.25 -2.31 -2.15
C THR A 178 -12.31 -2.53 -3.21
N THR A 179 -12.19 -3.62 -4.00
CA THR A 179 -13.17 -4.01 -5.01
C THR A 179 -14.53 -4.29 -4.37
N ILE A 180 -14.55 -5.06 -3.27
CA ILE A 180 -15.77 -5.40 -2.52
C ILE A 180 -16.42 -4.12 -1.98
N ALA A 181 -15.64 -3.24 -1.36
CA ALA A 181 -16.13 -1.97 -0.82
C ALA A 181 -16.73 -1.07 -1.92
N ALA A 182 -16.03 -0.90 -3.04
CA ALA A 182 -16.50 -0.08 -4.15
C ALA A 182 -17.78 -0.64 -4.79
N CYS A 183 -17.80 -1.94 -5.09
CA CYS A 183 -18.96 -2.58 -5.73
C CYS A 183 -20.19 -2.60 -4.83
N ASN A 184 -20.04 -2.97 -3.56
CA ASN A 184 -21.15 -3.01 -2.61
C ASN A 184 -21.73 -1.61 -2.37
N GLY A 185 -20.87 -0.60 -2.23
CA GLY A 185 -21.30 0.79 -2.02
C GLY A 185 -22.08 1.34 -3.20
N GLN A 186 -21.69 1.02 -4.42
CA GLN A 186 -22.35 1.49 -5.64
C GLN A 186 -23.49 0.57 -6.10
N GLY A 187 -23.56 -0.68 -5.63
CA GLY A 187 -24.59 -1.64 -6.02
C GLY A 187 -24.34 -2.23 -7.42
N CYS A 188 -23.09 -2.50 -7.79
CA CYS A 188 -22.72 -3.14 -9.05
C CYS A 188 -22.05 -4.51 -8.82
N GLN A 189 -22.02 -5.35 -9.86
CA GLN A 189 -21.33 -6.62 -9.80
C GLN A 189 -19.81 -6.43 -9.96
N MET A 190 -19.02 -7.22 -9.24
CA MET A 190 -17.56 -7.18 -9.32
C MET A 190 -17.05 -7.46 -10.73
N LYS A 191 -17.72 -8.35 -11.48
CA LYS A 191 -17.39 -8.64 -12.88
C LYS A 191 -17.51 -7.41 -13.78
N ASP A 192 -18.52 -6.57 -13.57
CA ASP A 192 -18.72 -5.36 -14.37
C ASP A 192 -17.66 -4.31 -14.06
N LYS A 193 -17.34 -4.12 -12.77
CA LYS A 193 -16.24 -3.26 -12.32
C LYS A 193 -14.89 -3.75 -12.87
N PHE A 194 -14.60 -5.06 -12.81
CA PHE A 194 -13.38 -5.64 -13.36
C PHE A 194 -13.21 -5.27 -14.83
N ARG A 195 -14.27 -5.42 -15.64
CA ARG A 195 -14.23 -5.07 -17.07
C ARG A 195 -13.88 -3.60 -17.31
N GLU A 196 -14.47 -2.68 -16.53
CA GLU A 196 -14.13 -1.25 -16.60
C GLU A 196 -12.68 -0.99 -16.18
N ASN A 197 -12.23 -1.55 -15.06
CA ASN A 197 -10.87 -1.39 -14.56
C ASN A 197 -9.81 -1.99 -15.49
N PHE A 198 -10.10 -3.11 -16.12
CA PHE A 198 -9.14 -3.78 -17.00
C PHE A 198 -8.65 -2.86 -18.11
N PHE A 199 -9.55 -2.10 -18.74
CA PHE A 199 -9.20 -1.17 -19.81
C PHE A 199 -8.45 0.09 -19.30
N ILE A 200 -8.47 0.35 -18.01
CA ILE A 200 -7.70 1.44 -17.39
C ILE A 200 -6.36 0.93 -16.87
N ALA A 201 -6.36 -0.20 -16.19
CA ALA A 201 -5.19 -0.77 -15.53
C ALA A 201 -4.20 -1.42 -16.49
N LEU A 202 -4.70 -2.14 -17.53
CA LEU A 202 -3.83 -2.86 -18.46
C LEU A 202 -2.89 -1.93 -19.25
N PRO A 203 -3.33 -0.81 -19.84
CA PRO A 203 -2.42 0.13 -20.50
C PRO A 203 -1.34 0.67 -19.56
N ALA A 204 -1.70 0.98 -18.30
CA ALA A 204 -0.75 1.42 -17.29
C ALA A 204 0.30 0.34 -16.96
N ALA A 205 -0.12 -0.92 -16.83
CA ALA A 205 0.80 -2.04 -16.59
C ALA A 205 1.74 -2.29 -17.76
N VAL A 206 1.24 -2.22 -19.00
CA VAL A 206 2.05 -2.36 -20.22
C VAL A 206 3.10 -1.24 -20.30
N MET A 207 2.70 0.01 -20.07
CA MET A 207 3.63 1.15 -20.04
C MET A 207 4.68 0.99 -18.93
N THR A 208 4.27 0.50 -17.77
CA THR A 208 5.17 0.20 -16.66
C THR A 208 6.22 -0.84 -17.08
N LEU A 209 5.80 -1.96 -17.67
CA LEU A 209 6.73 -2.99 -18.16
C LEU A 209 7.68 -2.46 -19.24
N VAL A 210 7.20 -1.62 -20.15
CA VAL A 210 8.05 -0.99 -21.18
C VAL A 210 9.12 -0.12 -20.54
N VAL A 211 8.76 0.72 -19.57
CA VAL A 211 9.73 1.58 -18.89
C VAL A 211 10.71 0.77 -18.04
N ILE A 212 10.24 -0.25 -17.30
CA ILE A 212 11.11 -1.17 -16.57
C ILE A 212 12.08 -1.85 -17.53
N ALA A 213 11.62 -2.32 -18.70
CA ALA A 213 12.47 -2.92 -19.71
C ALA A 213 13.56 -1.93 -20.17
N ILE A 214 13.18 -0.70 -20.52
CA ILE A 214 14.14 0.34 -20.94
C ILE A 214 15.19 0.59 -19.87
N LEU A 215 14.78 0.74 -18.60
CA LEU A 215 15.69 0.94 -17.48
C LEU A 215 16.60 -0.27 -17.28
N SER A 216 16.05 -1.48 -17.35
CA SER A 216 16.82 -2.74 -17.21
C SER A 216 17.87 -2.92 -18.30
N PHE A 217 17.55 -2.53 -19.55
CA PHE A 217 18.52 -2.62 -20.65
C PHE A 217 19.58 -1.51 -20.63
N ARG A 218 19.35 -0.41 -19.91
CA ARG A 218 20.31 0.69 -19.74
C ARG A 218 21.24 0.52 -18.54
N THR A 219 20.87 -0.36 -17.61
CA THR A 219 21.69 -0.62 -16.42
C THR A 219 22.80 -1.60 -16.78
N ASP A 220 24.04 -1.23 -16.47
CA ASP A 220 25.16 -2.14 -16.55
C ASP A 220 25.04 -3.18 -15.42
N ILE A 221 24.59 -4.36 -15.79
CA ILE A 221 24.42 -5.46 -14.86
C ILE A 221 25.79 -6.04 -14.57
N ALA A 222 26.21 -6.04 -13.33
CA ALA A 222 27.36 -6.81 -12.87
C ALA A 222 27.11 -8.28 -13.29
N GLY A 223 28.09 -8.85 -14.01
CA GLY A 223 27.97 -10.20 -14.59
C GLY A 223 27.44 -11.17 -13.53
N THR A 224 26.68 -12.16 -13.98
CA THR A 224 26.06 -13.19 -13.15
C THR A 224 27.01 -13.68 -12.06
N VAL A 225 26.83 -13.20 -10.85
CA VAL A 225 27.49 -13.78 -9.69
C VAL A 225 26.83 -15.15 -9.50
N SER A 226 27.51 -16.20 -9.97
CA SER A 226 27.12 -17.57 -9.65
C SER A 226 27.25 -17.73 -8.14
N GLN A 227 26.18 -17.48 -7.40
CA GLN A 227 26.12 -17.74 -5.99
C GLN A 227 25.36 -19.04 -5.75
N GLU A 228 25.83 -19.80 -4.77
CA GLU A 228 25.19 -21.04 -4.38
C GLU A 228 23.86 -20.70 -3.68
N TYR A 229 22.82 -21.45 -4.03
CA TYR A 229 21.51 -21.36 -3.37
C TYR A 229 21.09 -22.71 -2.83
N HIS A 230 20.34 -22.68 -1.72
CA HIS A 230 19.87 -23.88 -1.07
C HIS A 230 18.38 -24.09 -1.37
N LEU A 231 18.06 -25.10 -2.18
CA LEU A 231 16.66 -25.38 -2.60
C LEU A 231 15.70 -25.54 -1.42
N LEU A 232 16.14 -26.09 -0.29
CA LEU A 232 15.30 -26.23 0.90
C LEU A 232 14.89 -24.87 1.48
N GLN A 233 15.75 -23.86 1.39
CA GLN A 233 15.45 -22.53 1.91
C GLN A 233 14.44 -21.75 1.03
N ILE A 234 14.21 -22.21 -0.20
CA ILE A 234 13.20 -21.64 -1.11
C ILE A 234 11.78 -22.10 -0.72
N VAL A 235 11.65 -23.28 -0.08
CA VAL A 235 10.36 -23.92 0.18
C VAL A 235 9.37 -23.04 0.97
N PRO A 236 9.75 -22.28 2.01
CA PRO A 236 8.81 -21.40 2.70
C PRO A 236 8.17 -20.37 1.75
N TYR A 237 8.97 -19.77 0.87
CA TYR A 237 8.46 -18.82 -0.14
C TYR A 237 7.59 -19.52 -1.19
N ILE A 238 7.89 -20.78 -1.56
CA ILE A 238 7.04 -21.56 -2.46
C ILE A 238 5.66 -21.74 -1.84
N PHE A 239 5.57 -22.18 -0.57
CA PHE A 239 4.28 -22.32 0.11
C PHE A 239 3.51 -21.01 0.19
N VAL A 240 4.21 -19.91 0.50
CA VAL A 240 3.60 -18.58 0.59
C VAL A 240 3.11 -18.09 -0.77
N LEU A 241 3.91 -18.20 -1.82
CA LEU A 241 3.52 -17.76 -3.17
C LEU A 241 2.38 -18.62 -3.74
N PHE A 242 2.46 -19.98 -3.62
CA PHE A 242 1.37 -20.84 -4.06
C PHE A 242 0.10 -20.65 -3.24
N GLY A 243 0.21 -20.48 -1.93
CA GLY A 243 -0.92 -20.15 -1.06
C GLY A 243 -1.59 -18.82 -1.48
N GLY A 244 -0.79 -17.82 -1.82
CA GLY A 244 -1.25 -16.55 -2.37
C GLY A 244 -1.97 -16.74 -3.72
N ILE A 245 -1.37 -17.44 -4.66
CA ILE A 245 -1.98 -17.75 -5.97
C ILE A 245 -3.27 -18.57 -5.83
N ALA A 246 -3.35 -19.45 -4.83
CA ALA A 246 -4.56 -20.20 -4.53
C ALA A 246 -5.67 -19.37 -3.86
N GLY A 247 -5.43 -18.09 -3.57
CA GLY A 247 -6.41 -17.20 -2.93
C GLY A 247 -6.63 -17.48 -1.44
N ILE A 248 -5.66 -18.13 -0.77
CA ILE A 248 -5.73 -18.35 0.68
C ILE A 248 -5.53 -17.01 1.40
N ASN A 249 -6.24 -16.81 2.51
CA ASN A 249 -6.10 -15.60 3.32
C ASN A 249 -4.64 -15.32 3.71
N VAL A 250 -4.18 -14.08 3.56
CA VAL A 250 -2.79 -13.64 3.78
C VAL A 250 -2.24 -14.07 5.14
N PHE A 251 -3.04 -13.89 6.21
CA PHE A 251 -2.64 -14.27 7.55
C PHE A 251 -2.35 -15.79 7.66
N VAL A 252 -3.22 -16.61 7.06
CA VAL A 252 -3.04 -18.09 7.04
C VAL A 252 -1.80 -18.47 6.23
N VAL A 253 -1.59 -17.83 5.09
CA VAL A 253 -0.41 -18.02 4.22
C VAL A 253 0.87 -17.70 4.98
N LEU A 254 0.91 -16.59 5.71
CA LEU A 254 2.06 -16.20 6.53
C LEU A 254 2.32 -17.22 7.66
N ILE A 255 1.28 -17.73 8.32
CA ILE A 255 1.43 -18.78 9.35
C ILE A 255 2.02 -20.06 8.74
N ILE A 256 1.55 -20.47 7.56
CA ILE A 256 2.13 -21.62 6.84
C ILE A 256 3.61 -21.35 6.51
N GLY A 257 3.93 -20.14 6.06
CA GLY A 257 5.30 -19.70 5.80
C GLY A 257 6.18 -19.76 7.05
N ILE A 258 5.69 -19.27 8.19
CA ILE A 258 6.39 -19.32 9.48
C ILE A 258 6.65 -20.77 9.90
N ILE A 259 5.64 -21.62 9.86
CA ILE A 259 5.77 -23.04 10.25
C ILE A 259 6.77 -23.77 9.35
N SER A 260 6.63 -23.63 8.02
CA SER A 260 7.54 -24.26 7.07
C SER A 260 8.97 -23.70 7.16
N GLY A 261 9.11 -22.40 7.33
CA GLY A 261 10.39 -21.73 7.56
C GLY A 261 11.08 -22.23 8.83
N THR A 262 10.32 -22.30 9.93
CA THR A 262 10.80 -22.87 11.21
C THR A 262 11.39 -24.26 11.02
N VAL A 263 10.62 -25.18 10.42
CA VAL A 263 11.05 -26.56 10.20
C VAL A 263 12.33 -26.60 9.35
N ILE A 264 12.39 -25.83 8.28
CA ILE A 264 13.51 -25.83 7.34
C ILE A 264 14.76 -25.21 7.96
N MET A 265 14.64 -24.06 8.64
CA MET A 265 15.78 -23.37 9.26
C MET A 265 16.40 -24.23 10.36
N LEU A 266 15.59 -24.95 11.14
CA LEU A 266 16.08 -25.91 12.14
C LEU A 266 16.71 -27.13 11.47
N ALA A 267 16.08 -27.71 10.44
CA ALA A 267 16.58 -28.90 9.77
C ALA A 267 17.87 -28.66 8.98
N THR A 268 18.07 -27.45 8.45
CA THR A 268 19.32 -27.05 7.75
C THR A 268 20.41 -26.54 8.67
N GLY A 269 20.11 -26.37 9.97
CA GLY A 269 21.06 -25.85 10.95
C GLY A 269 21.37 -24.35 10.78
N ASN A 270 20.60 -23.61 9.99
CA ASN A 270 20.82 -22.18 9.74
C ASN A 270 20.42 -21.31 10.94
N THR A 271 19.54 -21.83 11.81
CA THR A 271 19.10 -21.12 13.02
C THR A 271 19.09 -22.10 14.17
N ALA A 272 19.68 -21.71 15.29
CA ALA A 272 19.61 -22.52 16.50
C ALA A 272 18.21 -22.46 17.12
N PRO A 273 17.72 -23.55 17.76
CA PRO A 273 16.37 -23.58 18.31
C PRO A 273 16.04 -22.44 19.29
N TYR A 274 17.02 -21.99 20.06
CA TYR A 274 16.83 -20.88 21.02
C TYR A 274 16.81 -19.50 20.36
N ASP A 275 17.43 -19.32 19.19
CA ASP A 275 17.42 -18.06 18.45
C ASP A 275 16.14 -17.86 17.63
N LEU A 276 15.44 -18.95 17.31
CA LEU A 276 14.28 -18.92 16.45
C LEU A 276 13.18 -17.97 16.96
N LEU A 277 12.79 -18.10 18.24
CA LEU A 277 11.78 -17.24 18.84
C LEU A 277 12.25 -15.80 18.99
N THR A 278 13.56 -15.61 19.25
CA THR A 278 14.17 -14.28 19.30
C THR A 278 14.10 -13.59 17.94
N ASN A 279 14.44 -14.32 16.86
CA ASN A 279 14.39 -13.81 15.50
C ASN A 279 12.94 -13.49 15.07
N MET A 280 11.98 -14.36 15.42
CA MET A 280 10.56 -14.09 15.19
C MET A 280 10.11 -12.81 15.91
N GLY A 281 10.52 -12.67 17.19
CA GLY A 281 10.21 -11.51 18.00
C GLY A 281 10.83 -10.23 17.45
N SER A 282 12.08 -10.27 17.01
CA SER A 282 12.77 -9.15 16.39
C SER A 282 12.06 -8.70 15.11
N GLY A 283 11.77 -9.64 14.20
CA GLY A 283 11.05 -9.32 12.95
C GLY A 283 9.65 -8.74 13.20
N ALA A 284 8.89 -9.30 14.16
CA ALA A 284 7.59 -8.73 14.55
C ALA A 284 7.76 -7.31 15.14
N SER A 285 8.79 -7.07 15.95
CA SER A 285 9.08 -5.76 16.53
C SER A 285 9.52 -4.74 15.47
N GLY A 286 10.16 -5.15 14.39
CA GLY A 286 10.49 -4.29 13.26
C GLY A 286 9.28 -3.68 12.56
N MET A 287 8.10 -4.29 12.72
CA MET A 287 6.84 -3.73 12.21
C MET A 287 6.16 -2.73 13.16
N PHE A 288 6.81 -2.36 14.28
CA PHE A 288 6.21 -1.49 15.29
C PHE A 288 5.74 -0.15 14.71
N GLU A 289 6.58 0.54 13.94
CA GLU A 289 6.23 1.84 13.37
C GLU A 289 5.02 1.73 12.45
N THR A 290 5.01 0.73 11.56
CA THR A 290 3.89 0.47 10.64
C THR A 290 2.58 0.20 11.40
N CYS A 291 2.63 -0.62 12.45
CA CYS A 291 1.48 -0.89 13.31
C CYS A 291 0.99 0.38 14.02
N MET A 292 1.91 1.16 14.58
CA MET A 292 1.55 2.38 15.32
C MET A 292 0.97 3.44 14.41
N VAL A 293 1.47 3.60 13.18
CA VAL A 293 0.85 4.50 12.20
C VAL A 293 -0.59 4.11 11.92
N ALA A 294 -0.89 2.84 11.67
CA ALA A 294 -2.27 2.38 11.44
C ALA A 294 -3.19 2.71 12.62
N VAL A 295 -2.73 2.49 13.85
CA VAL A 295 -3.46 2.81 15.09
C VAL A 295 -3.72 4.32 15.23
N LEU A 296 -2.67 5.14 15.10
CA LEU A 296 -2.76 6.60 15.30
C LEU A 296 -3.62 7.27 14.23
N VAL A 297 -3.49 6.85 12.97
CA VAL A 297 -4.35 7.34 11.87
C VAL A 297 -5.81 7.01 12.16
N ALA A 298 -6.14 5.77 12.54
CA ALA A 298 -7.51 5.38 12.84
C ALA A 298 -8.11 6.21 13.99
N ALA A 299 -7.34 6.44 15.07
CA ALA A 299 -7.75 7.26 16.20
C ALA A 299 -8.00 8.73 15.79
N MET A 300 -7.08 9.33 15.03
CA MET A 300 -7.20 10.69 14.50
C MET A 300 -8.45 10.83 13.62
N CYS A 301 -8.63 9.92 12.68
CA CYS A 301 -9.75 9.94 11.73
C CYS A 301 -11.09 9.77 12.41
N ALA A 302 -11.18 8.99 13.49
CA ALA A 302 -12.40 8.87 14.29
C ALA A 302 -12.84 10.22 14.88
N LEU A 303 -11.90 11.00 15.43
CA LEU A 303 -12.18 12.35 15.94
C LEU A 303 -12.59 13.32 14.81
N ILE A 304 -11.88 13.32 13.69
CA ILE A 304 -12.19 14.16 12.52
C ILE A 304 -13.60 13.86 11.99
N ARG A 305 -13.96 12.56 11.91
CA ARG A 305 -15.29 12.11 11.50
C ARG A 305 -16.37 12.59 12.48
N GLU A 306 -16.13 12.43 13.78
CA GLU A 306 -17.07 12.85 14.82
C GLU A 306 -17.33 14.36 14.76
N TYR A 307 -16.30 15.15 14.47
CA TYR A 307 -16.37 16.61 14.41
C TYR A 307 -16.85 17.16 13.07
N GLY A 308 -17.22 16.30 12.10
CA GLY A 308 -17.79 16.70 10.81
C GLY A 308 -16.78 17.20 9.78
N GLY A 309 -15.49 16.85 9.94
CA GLY A 309 -14.45 17.23 9.01
C GLY A 309 -14.62 16.58 7.64
N PHE A 310 -14.88 15.29 7.60
CA PHE A 310 -15.13 14.59 6.34
C PHE A 310 -16.42 15.04 5.66
N ASP A 311 -17.50 15.36 6.42
CA ASP A 311 -18.72 15.93 5.85
C ASP A 311 -18.47 17.28 5.16
N ALA A 312 -17.55 18.10 5.69
CA ALA A 312 -17.15 19.35 5.05
C ALA A 312 -16.38 19.13 3.74
N LEU A 313 -15.44 18.16 3.74
CA LEU A 313 -14.69 17.78 2.53
C LEU A 313 -15.65 17.27 1.44
N LEU A 314 -16.53 16.35 1.79
CA LEU A 314 -17.55 15.77 0.90
C LEU A 314 -18.39 16.87 0.23
N SER A 315 -18.89 17.80 1.03
CA SER A 315 -19.73 18.88 0.52
C SER A 315 -18.97 19.87 -0.39
N GLY A 316 -17.70 20.12 -0.10
CA GLY A 316 -16.82 20.93 -0.94
C GLY A 316 -16.65 20.35 -2.34
N ILE A 317 -16.33 19.08 -2.43
CA ILE A 317 -16.17 18.35 -3.71
C ILE A 317 -17.48 18.37 -4.51
N TYR A 318 -18.60 18.05 -3.85
CA TYR A 318 -19.94 18.03 -4.51
C TYR A 318 -20.34 19.37 -5.14
N ARG A 319 -19.94 20.48 -4.52
CA ARG A 319 -20.25 21.83 -5.05
C ARG A 319 -19.35 22.25 -6.20
N THR A 320 -18.10 21.77 -6.21
CA THR A 320 -17.07 22.20 -7.15
C THR A 320 -17.14 21.45 -8.48
N PHE A 321 -17.38 20.14 -8.45
CA PHE A 321 -17.31 19.28 -9.62
C PHE A 321 -18.73 19.01 -10.18
N ARG A 322 -18.95 19.32 -11.48
CA ARG A 322 -20.25 19.24 -12.15
C ARG A 322 -20.14 18.49 -13.49
N GLY A 323 -21.27 17.92 -13.95
CA GLY A 323 -21.37 17.13 -15.18
C GLY A 323 -20.68 15.76 -15.08
N LYS A 324 -20.77 14.92 -16.13
CA LYS A 324 -20.22 13.55 -16.11
C LYS A 324 -18.72 13.52 -15.87
N ARG A 325 -17.95 14.29 -16.66
CA ARG A 325 -16.47 14.33 -16.51
C ARG A 325 -16.05 14.95 -15.20
N GLY A 326 -16.65 16.08 -14.83
CA GLY A 326 -16.38 16.72 -13.55
C GLY A 326 -16.77 15.82 -12.38
N GLY A 327 -17.91 15.12 -12.47
CA GLY A 327 -18.34 14.15 -11.46
C GLY A 327 -17.33 13.03 -11.25
N LEU A 328 -16.83 12.40 -12.32
CA LEU A 328 -15.80 11.34 -12.24
C LEU A 328 -14.51 11.85 -11.61
N LEU A 329 -14.00 13.01 -12.04
CA LEU A 329 -12.80 13.63 -11.43
C LEU A 329 -13.03 13.99 -9.97
N GLY A 330 -14.21 14.54 -9.64
CA GLY A 330 -14.58 14.88 -8.27
C GLY A 330 -14.63 13.66 -7.36
N MET A 331 -15.18 12.54 -7.83
CA MET A 331 -15.20 11.28 -7.08
C MET A 331 -13.77 10.72 -6.88
N GLY A 332 -12.93 10.76 -7.93
CA GLY A 332 -11.54 10.35 -7.84
C GLY A 332 -10.75 11.20 -6.86
N LEU A 333 -10.88 12.53 -6.93
CA LEU A 333 -10.23 13.43 -5.99
C LEU A 333 -10.75 13.27 -4.55
N LEU A 334 -12.07 13.04 -4.41
CA LEU A 334 -12.69 12.79 -3.12
C LEU A 334 -12.07 11.59 -2.42
N VAL A 335 -12.07 10.43 -3.08
CA VAL A 335 -11.51 9.21 -2.49
C VAL A 335 -10.02 9.37 -2.21
N GLY A 336 -9.27 10.03 -3.09
CA GLY A 336 -7.85 10.29 -2.91
C GLY A 336 -7.55 11.19 -1.71
N LEU A 337 -8.31 12.28 -1.50
CA LEU A 337 -8.13 13.15 -0.34
C LEU A 337 -8.50 12.46 0.97
N ILE A 338 -9.52 11.59 0.95
CA ILE A 338 -9.85 10.78 2.12
C ILE A 338 -8.74 9.74 2.36
N ASP A 339 -8.17 9.18 1.32
CA ASP A 339 -7.07 8.21 1.41
C ASP A 339 -5.79 8.84 1.99
N ILE A 340 -5.43 10.04 1.56
CA ILE A 340 -4.35 10.84 2.20
C ILE A 340 -4.62 11.02 3.70
N ALA A 341 -5.87 11.24 4.08
CA ALA A 341 -6.24 11.46 5.48
C ALA A 341 -6.22 10.16 6.30
N THR A 342 -6.66 9.05 5.71
CA THR A 342 -6.87 7.77 6.40
C THR A 342 -5.71 6.80 6.23
N ALA A 343 -4.81 7.05 5.29
CA ALA A 343 -3.74 6.14 4.85
C ALA A 343 -4.25 4.70 4.59
N ASN A 344 -5.52 4.57 4.18
CA ASN A 344 -6.19 3.29 3.97
C ASN A 344 -7.25 3.41 2.87
N ASN A 345 -6.97 2.80 1.72
CA ASN A 345 -7.81 2.88 0.53
C ASN A 345 -9.21 2.27 0.72
N THR A 346 -9.34 1.15 1.44
CA THR A 346 -10.65 0.54 1.71
C THR A 346 -11.54 1.47 2.53
N VAL A 347 -10.99 2.07 3.58
CA VAL A 347 -11.71 3.06 4.41
C VAL A 347 -12.09 4.28 3.59
N ALA A 348 -11.17 4.77 2.75
CA ALA A 348 -11.41 5.91 1.87
C ALA A 348 -12.59 5.64 0.91
N ILE A 349 -12.63 4.46 0.29
CA ILE A 349 -13.72 4.05 -0.61
C ILE A 349 -15.05 3.97 0.15
N VAL A 350 -15.07 3.31 1.32
CA VAL A 350 -16.29 3.18 2.13
C VAL A 350 -16.86 4.56 2.50
N MET A 351 -15.98 5.50 2.88
CA MET A 351 -16.39 6.86 3.24
C MET A 351 -16.85 7.68 2.04
N ALA A 352 -16.23 7.52 0.86
CA ALA A 352 -16.57 8.23 -0.36
C ALA A 352 -17.86 7.70 -1.00
N ASN A 353 -18.19 6.42 -0.79
CA ASN A 353 -19.31 5.73 -1.47
C ASN A 353 -20.65 6.46 -1.45
N PRO A 354 -21.16 6.97 -0.31
CA PRO A 354 -22.49 7.61 -0.28
C PRO A 354 -22.57 8.84 -1.19
N ILE A 355 -21.52 9.69 -1.15
CA ILE A 355 -21.47 10.90 -1.98
C ILE A 355 -21.22 10.56 -3.45
N ALA A 356 -20.32 9.62 -3.72
CA ALA A 356 -20.07 9.17 -5.08
C ALA A 356 -21.34 8.59 -5.73
N LYS A 357 -22.15 7.86 -4.97
CA LYS A 357 -23.46 7.34 -5.42
C LYS A 357 -24.45 8.46 -5.75
N GLU A 358 -24.53 9.48 -4.89
CA GLU A 358 -25.38 10.65 -5.11
C GLU A 358 -24.91 11.44 -6.36
N MET A 359 -23.60 11.66 -6.51
CA MET A 359 -23.03 12.31 -7.70
C MET A 359 -23.28 11.49 -8.97
N ALA A 360 -23.15 10.15 -8.88
CA ALA A 360 -23.41 9.25 -10.00
C ALA A 360 -24.85 9.34 -10.49
N GLN A 361 -25.81 9.33 -9.57
CA GLN A 361 -27.23 9.49 -9.88
C GLN A 361 -27.53 10.87 -10.52
N LYS A 362 -26.94 11.93 -9.96
CA LYS A 362 -27.13 13.30 -10.46
C LYS A 362 -26.59 13.52 -11.87
N TYR A 363 -25.46 12.90 -12.19
CA TYR A 363 -24.74 13.11 -13.46
C TYR A 363 -24.89 11.93 -14.44
N ASP A 364 -25.84 11.02 -14.20
CA ASP A 364 -26.10 9.84 -15.02
C ASP A 364 -24.84 9.02 -15.32
N ILE A 365 -24.07 8.73 -14.26
CA ILE A 365 -22.87 7.89 -14.31
C ILE A 365 -23.25 6.49 -13.83
N THR A 366 -22.84 5.46 -14.57
CA THR A 366 -23.17 4.08 -14.20
C THR A 366 -22.50 3.64 -12.91
N PRO A 367 -23.15 2.81 -12.08
CA PRO A 367 -22.57 2.30 -10.83
C PRO A 367 -21.22 1.60 -11.02
N ARG A 368 -21.04 0.83 -12.10
CA ARG A 368 -19.77 0.14 -12.42
C ARG A 368 -18.64 1.13 -12.69
N LYS A 369 -18.92 2.23 -13.41
CA LYS A 369 -17.93 3.29 -13.69
C LYS A 369 -17.54 4.02 -12.42
N THR A 370 -18.52 4.32 -11.56
CA THR A 370 -18.29 4.94 -10.26
C THR A 370 -17.42 4.06 -9.36
N ALA A 371 -17.75 2.77 -9.23
CA ALA A 371 -16.94 1.81 -8.48
C ALA A 371 -15.51 1.70 -9.02
N SER A 372 -15.37 1.67 -10.36
CA SER A 372 -14.06 1.65 -11.03
C SER A 372 -13.23 2.88 -10.69
N ILE A 373 -13.79 4.08 -10.76
CA ILE A 373 -13.08 5.33 -10.43
C ILE A 373 -12.69 5.39 -8.97
N LEU A 374 -13.57 5.04 -8.05
CA LEU A 374 -13.26 5.03 -6.62
C LEU A 374 -12.07 4.10 -6.32
N ASP A 375 -12.11 2.88 -6.82
CA ASP A 375 -11.06 1.90 -6.60
C ASP A 375 -9.75 2.29 -7.30
N THR A 376 -9.80 2.75 -8.55
CA THR A 376 -8.61 3.15 -9.31
C THR A 376 -7.90 4.35 -8.68
N PHE A 377 -8.66 5.41 -8.31
CA PHE A 377 -8.04 6.59 -7.72
C PHE A 377 -7.55 6.33 -6.28
N SER A 378 -8.26 5.53 -5.49
CA SER A 378 -7.73 5.12 -4.18
C SER A 378 -6.43 4.33 -4.32
N CYS A 379 -6.34 3.43 -5.30
CA CYS A 379 -5.10 2.71 -5.61
C CYS A 379 -3.95 3.67 -5.97
N ILE A 380 -4.20 4.70 -6.81
CA ILE A 380 -3.20 5.69 -7.18
C ILE A 380 -2.71 6.45 -5.96
N PHE A 381 -3.61 7.01 -5.15
CA PHE A 381 -3.24 7.80 -3.97
C PHE A 381 -2.55 6.95 -2.92
N GLN A 382 -3.10 5.79 -2.56
CA GLN A 382 -2.52 4.88 -1.57
C GLN A 382 -1.08 4.48 -1.92
N GLY A 383 -0.80 4.19 -3.19
CA GLY A 383 0.53 3.85 -3.64
C GLY A 383 1.54 4.99 -3.54
N MET A 384 1.08 6.24 -3.70
CA MET A 384 1.93 7.43 -3.70
C MET A 384 2.11 8.06 -2.31
N ILE A 385 1.33 7.62 -1.30
CA ILE A 385 1.43 8.16 0.06
C ILE A 385 2.68 7.62 0.75
N PRO A 386 3.66 8.47 1.15
CA PRO A 386 4.91 8.01 1.75
C PRO A 386 4.75 7.36 3.14
N TYR A 387 3.63 7.60 3.80
CA TYR A 387 3.25 7.01 5.09
C TYR A 387 2.10 6.01 4.97
N GLY A 388 1.74 5.62 3.76
CA GLY A 388 0.71 4.62 3.51
C GLY A 388 1.19 3.21 3.86
N ALA A 389 0.25 2.32 4.21
CA ALA A 389 0.56 0.95 4.63
C ALA A 389 1.45 0.19 3.65
N GLN A 390 1.24 0.37 2.34
CA GLN A 390 2.03 -0.27 1.29
C GLN A 390 3.50 0.16 1.34
N MET A 391 3.75 1.47 1.49
CA MET A 391 5.09 2.04 1.54
C MET A 391 5.81 1.63 2.82
N LEU A 392 5.13 1.77 3.97
CA LEU A 392 5.73 1.45 5.27
C LEU A 392 6.09 -0.02 5.39
N VAL A 393 5.22 -0.93 4.92
CA VAL A 393 5.54 -2.37 4.97
C VAL A 393 6.70 -2.72 4.05
N ALA A 394 6.81 -2.07 2.88
CA ALA A 394 7.94 -2.27 1.98
C ALA A 394 9.26 -1.82 2.62
N ILE A 395 9.27 -0.63 3.23
CA ILE A 395 10.45 -0.08 3.92
C ILE A 395 10.83 -0.95 5.12
N SER A 396 9.87 -1.32 5.97
CA SER A 396 10.15 -2.17 7.14
C SER A 396 10.69 -3.54 6.73
N ALA A 397 10.14 -4.15 5.67
CA ALA A 397 10.60 -5.46 5.20
C ALA A 397 12.06 -5.45 4.72
N VAL A 398 12.53 -4.38 4.06
CA VAL A 398 13.92 -4.29 3.62
C VAL A 398 14.85 -3.82 4.74
N HIS A 399 14.36 -3.03 5.70
CA HIS A 399 15.12 -2.63 6.88
C HIS A 399 15.49 -3.86 7.74
N GLU A 400 14.56 -4.80 7.94
CA GLU A 400 14.82 -6.08 8.61
C GLU A 400 15.91 -6.92 7.90
N LEU A 401 16.14 -6.68 6.61
CA LEU A 401 17.19 -7.32 5.83
C LEU A 401 18.49 -6.51 5.79
N GLY A 402 18.57 -5.40 6.54
CA GLY A 402 19.75 -4.56 6.66
C GLY A 402 19.90 -3.50 5.57
N HIS A 403 18.81 -3.12 4.89
CA HIS A 403 18.80 -2.07 3.88
C HIS A 403 18.07 -0.83 4.36
N ASP A 404 18.68 0.33 4.23
CA ASP A 404 18.05 1.62 4.51
C ASP A 404 17.58 2.27 3.20
N VAL A 405 16.27 2.46 3.09
CA VAL A 405 15.64 3.12 1.95
C VAL A 405 14.48 4.00 2.42
N SER A 406 14.42 5.25 1.96
CA SER A 406 13.32 6.16 2.27
C SER A 406 12.17 6.02 1.27
N ALA A 407 10.97 6.40 1.68
CA ALA A 407 9.82 6.48 0.78
C ALA A 407 10.12 7.35 -0.47
N PHE A 408 10.87 8.43 -0.29
CA PHE A 408 11.22 9.37 -1.38
C PHE A 408 12.23 8.80 -2.37
N ASN A 409 13.02 7.80 -1.98
CA ASN A 409 13.86 7.04 -2.90
C ASN A 409 13.01 6.11 -3.79
N ILE A 410 11.91 5.55 -3.25
CA ILE A 410 11.02 4.62 -3.93
C ILE A 410 10.04 5.33 -4.85
N LEU A 411 9.49 6.48 -4.42
CA LEU A 411 8.45 7.24 -5.15
C LEU A 411 8.75 7.46 -6.63
N PRO A 412 9.97 7.83 -7.08
CA PRO A 412 10.25 8.01 -8.51
C PRO A 412 10.13 6.71 -9.33
N TYR A 413 10.18 5.57 -8.70
CA TYR A 413 10.08 4.24 -9.33
C TYR A 413 8.71 3.59 -9.20
N LEU A 414 7.73 4.28 -8.62
CA LEU A 414 6.33 3.86 -8.60
C LEU A 414 5.66 4.17 -9.95
N LEU A 415 6.17 3.52 -10.99
CA LEU A 415 5.77 3.76 -12.38
C LEU A 415 4.30 3.43 -12.62
N TYR A 416 3.81 2.32 -12.04
CA TYR A 416 2.44 1.88 -12.26
C TYR A 416 1.38 2.90 -11.80
N PRO A 417 1.37 3.41 -10.56
CA PRO A 417 0.39 4.42 -10.16
C PRO A 417 0.49 5.72 -10.97
N MET A 418 1.69 6.10 -11.45
CA MET A 418 1.86 7.26 -12.32
C MET A 418 1.18 7.03 -13.69
N PHE A 419 1.41 5.88 -14.31
CA PHE A 419 0.74 5.53 -15.58
C PHE A 419 -0.75 5.24 -15.37
N LEU A 420 -1.14 4.70 -14.23
CA LEU A 420 -2.55 4.49 -13.88
C LEU A 420 -3.29 5.83 -13.78
N LEU A 421 -2.67 6.87 -13.22
CA LEU A 421 -3.23 8.22 -13.19
C LEU A 421 -3.45 8.74 -14.62
N VAL A 422 -2.45 8.62 -15.50
CA VAL A 422 -2.58 9.06 -16.90
C VAL A 422 -3.69 8.28 -17.61
N SER A 423 -3.70 6.95 -17.51
CA SER A 423 -4.73 6.10 -18.11
C SER A 423 -6.14 6.42 -17.58
N SER A 424 -6.26 6.69 -16.28
CA SER A 424 -7.52 7.07 -15.65
C SER A 424 -8.04 8.42 -16.14
N LEU A 425 -7.16 9.40 -16.27
CA LEU A 425 -7.51 10.71 -16.82
C LEU A 425 -7.98 10.61 -18.28
N VAL A 426 -7.28 9.81 -19.09
CA VAL A 426 -7.72 9.53 -20.48
C VAL A 426 -9.09 8.88 -20.49
N ALA A 427 -9.32 7.86 -19.64
CA ALA A 427 -10.62 7.19 -19.53
C ALA A 427 -11.76 8.12 -19.12
N VAL A 428 -11.49 9.13 -18.28
CA VAL A 428 -12.47 10.17 -17.91
C VAL A 428 -12.73 11.13 -19.07
N LEU A 429 -11.68 11.51 -19.82
CA LEU A 429 -11.81 12.45 -20.95
C LEU A 429 -12.56 11.86 -22.15
N VAL A 430 -12.46 10.54 -22.36
CA VAL A 430 -13.16 9.83 -23.45
C VAL A 430 -14.65 9.67 -23.18
N VAL A 431 -15.11 9.78 -21.92
CA VAL A 431 -16.55 9.79 -21.62
C VAL A 431 -17.23 10.93 -22.38
N GLU A 432 -18.34 10.62 -23.07
CA GLU A 432 -19.11 11.61 -23.82
C GLU A 432 -19.49 12.81 -22.94
N LYS A 433 -19.31 14.02 -23.50
CA LYS A 433 -19.82 15.25 -22.86
C LYS A 433 -21.34 15.18 -22.79
N ASP A 434 -21.90 15.63 -21.69
CA ASP A 434 -23.31 15.96 -21.66
C ASP A 434 -23.57 17.01 -22.75
N VAL A 435 -24.51 16.71 -23.64
CA VAL A 435 -25.02 17.65 -24.65
C VAL A 435 -25.94 18.68 -23.97
#